data_772cddbbf13f9bb2fbb3f53c3f07c035
#
_entry.id   772cddbbf13f9bb2fbb3f53c3f07c035
#
_cell.length_a   1.000
_cell.length_b   1.000
_cell.length_c   1.000
_cell.angle_alpha   90.00
_cell.angle_beta   90.00
_cell.angle_gamma   90.00
#
_symmetry.space_group_name_H-M   'P 1'
#
loop_
_entity.id
_entity.type
_entity.pdbx_description
1 polymer ?
#
loop_
_entity_poly.entity_id
_entity_poly.type
_entity_poly.pdbx_seq_one_letter_code
_entity_poly.pdbx_strand_id
1 'polypeptide(L)'
;MNNKRRLFSTVLCVAALTAGLFVSGCGSDKAGGIGSVVSSVVDGGDEKAAAKLNTLIDATNRFNSDNVSFAQFQAEGLAKLKGGFAEGAITNQPHFDRLQADLEKAKKEGSTFKEVDAERDNVLNILNELVPVYKDLTAYDDSKAYMNDGGAKGKDLAAKYVAAVEKFDAAYAKFNETLNKVNAEQSKKQIEKLKKDGKKGYAAA
;
A
#
# COMPACT_ATOMS: atom_id res chain seq x y z
N MET A 1 -25.11 -21.25 24.75
CA MET A 1 -25.63 -20.81 23.44
C MET A 1 -24.93 -19.52 23.07
N ASN A 2 -23.82 -19.64 22.38
CA ASN A 2 -23.46 -19.21 21.05
C ASN A 2 -23.45 -17.70 20.80
N ASN A 3 -22.32 -17.07 21.10
CA ASN A 3 -21.90 -15.80 20.49
C ASN A 3 -20.42 -15.86 20.02
N LYS A 4 -20.12 -16.87 19.19
CA LYS A 4 -18.80 -17.00 18.52
C LYS A 4 -18.94 -16.98 16.99
N ARG A 5 -19.62 -15.96 16.45
CA ARG A 5 -19.67 -15.75 14.99
C ARG A 5 -19.82 -14.26 14.67
N ARG A 6 -18.78 -13.46 14.84
CA ARG A 6 -18.65 -12.15 14.19
C ARG A 6 -17.22 -11.62 14.39
N LEU A 7 -16.24 -12.28 13.79
CA LEU A 7 -14.87 -11.74 13.67
C LEU A 7 -14.20 -12.30 12.39
N PHE A 8 -14.97 -12.33 11.30
CA PHE A 8 -14.42 -12.61 9.97
C PHE A 8 -15.16 -11.71 9.00
N SER A 9 -14.72 -10.52 8.83
CA SER A 9 -14.95 -9.76 7.60
C SER A 9 -14.42 -8.35 7.79
N THR A 10 -13.13 -8.18 7.77
CA THR A 10 -12.54 -6.88 7.42
C THR A 10 -11.24 -7.12 6.67
N VAL A 11 -11.24 -8.06 5.73
CA VAL A 11 -10.34 -7.94 4.59
C VAL A 11 -10.98 -6.90 3.70
N LEU A 12 -10.47 -5.79 3.84
CA LEU A 12 -10.56 -4.53 3.20
C LEU A 12 -10.99 -4.62 1.73
N CYS A 13 -12.30 -4.60 1.46
CA CYS A 13 -12.79 -3.94 0.27
C CYS A 13 -12.65 -2.43 0.51
N VAL A 14 -11.47 -1.89 0.40
CA VAL A 14 -11.29 -0.50 0.05
C VAL A 14 -11.77 -0.38 -1.39
N ALA A 15 -13.09 -0.22 -1.53
CA ALA A 15 -13.63 0.32 -2.74
C ALA A 15 -12.95 1.69 -2.91
N ALA A 16 -11.96 1.72 -3.77
CA ALA A 16 -11.43 2.95 -4.29
C ALA A 16 -12.60 3.67 -4.97
N LEU A 17 -13.24 4.57 -4.26
CA LEU A 17 -14.01 5.64 -4.86
C LEU A 17 -12.99 6.55 -5.56
N THR A 18 -12.42 6.04 -6.65
CA THR A 18 -11.85 6.88 -7.68
C THR A 18 -13.02 7.59 -8.32
N ALA A 19 -13.30 8.79 -7.86
CA ALA A 19 -14.03 9.75 -8.67
C ALA A 19 -13.15 9.98 -9.91
N GLY A 20 -13.38 9.15 -10.93
CA GLY A 20 -12.72 9.22 -12.21
C GLY A 20 -13.13 10.47 -12.93
N LEU A 21 -12.27 11.45 -12.95
CA LEU A 21 -12.28 12.50 -13.94
C LEU A 21 -11.66 11.95 -15.22
N PHE A 22 -12.48 11.29 -16.04
CA PHE A 22 -12.12 10.98 -17.41
C PHE A 22 -12.16 12.25 -18.25
N VAL A 23 -11.02 12.83 -18.50
CA VAL A 23 -10.87 13.80 -19.59
C VAL A 23 -10.51 12.99 -20.84
N SER A 24 -11.47 12.76 -21.71
CA SER A 24 -11.25 12.25 -23.06
C SER A 24 -10.65 13.36 -23.93
N GLY A 25 -9.32 13.36 -24.00
CA GLY A 25 -8.56 14.15 -24.96
C GLY A 25 -7.90 13.20 -25.96
N CYS A 26 -8.39 13.16 -27.18
CA CYS A 26 -7.82 12.42 -28.30
C CYS A 26 -6.48 13.04 -28.70
N GLY A 27 -5.40 12.25 -28.73
CA GLY A 27 -4.10 12.69 -29.26
C GLY A 27 -2.97 11.74 -28.83
N SER A 28 -2.41 11.06 -29.80
CA SER A 28 -1.32 10.08 -29.86
C SER A 28 -0.21 10.13 -28.80
N ASP A 29 0.17 8.92 -28.37
CA ASP A 29 1.51 8.50 -27.97
C ASP A 29 2.22 9.26 -26.86
N LYS A 30 1.99 8.79 -25.63
CA LYS A 30 2.96 8.42 -24.58
C LYS A 30 2.20 8.18 -23.29
N ALA A 31 2.46 7.05 -22.64
CA ALA A 31 1.94 6.70 -21.31
C ALA A 31 2.37 7.76 -20.27
N GLY A 32 1.56 8.80 -20.15
CA GLY A 32 1.70 9.85 -19.14
C GLY A 32 0.56 9.71 -18.14
N GLY A 33 0.83 9.12 -16.96
CA GLY A 33 -0.12 9.05 -15.87
C GLY A 33 -0.60 10.45 -15.45
N ILE A 34 -1.71 10.50 -14.76
CA ILE A 34 -2.42 11.68 -14.23
C ILE A 34 -1.51 12.69 -13.48
N GLY A 35 -0.27 12.28 -13.12
CA GLY A 35 0.76 13.12 -12.53
C GLY A 35 1.23 14.31 -13.38
N SER A 36 1.03 14.29 -14.71
CA SER A 36 1.53 15.34 -15.61
C SER A 36 0.69 16.63 -15.65
N VAL A 37 -0.56 16.59 -15.20
CA VAL A 37 -1.47 17.76 -15.30
C VAL A 37 -1.35 18.70 -14.10
N VAL A 38 -0.76 18.22 -13.01
CA VAL A 38 -0.65 18.97 -11.73
C VAL A 38 0.53 19.94 -11.70
N SER A 39 1.56 19.71 -12.54
CA SER A 39 2.84 20.43 -12.52
C SER A 39 2.77 21.91 -12.91
N SER A 40 1.70 22.41 -13.52
CA SER A 40 1.74 23.73 -14.16
C SER A 40 1.11 24.89 -13.37
N VAL A 41 0.62 24.65 -12.16
CA VAL A 41 -0.25 25.61 -11.46
C VAL A 41 0.17 25.95 -10.02
N VAL A 42 1.25 25.37 -9.49
CA VAL A 42 1.61 25.49 -8.07
C VAL A 42 2.92 26.27 -7.92
N ASP A 43 2.99 27.12 -6.93
CA ASP A 43 4.22 27.86 -6.57
C ASP A 43 5.32 26.87 -6.15
N GLY A 44 6.58 27.07 -6.57
CA GLY A 44 7.65 26.06 -6.63
C GLY A 44 7.92 25.21 -5.35
N GLY A 45 7.37 25.58 -4.19
CA GLY A 45 7.42 24.79 -2.96
C GLY A 45 6.35 23.70 -2.91
N ASP A 46 5.13 24.03 -3.34
CA ASP A 46 3.99 23.14 -3.35
C ASP A 46 4.08 22.09 -4.48
N GLU A 47 4.74 22.41 -5.61
CA GLU A 47 4.98 21.45 -6.70
C GLU A 47 5.86 20.29 -6.25
N LYS A 48 6.93 20.57 -5.50
CA LYS A 48 7.80 19.52 -4.97
C LYS A 48 7.08 18.63 -3.97
N ALA A 49 6.25 19.21 -3.11
CA ALA A 49 5.46 18.45 -2.15
C ALA A 49 4.40 17.59 -2.85
N ALA A 50 3.71 18.12 -3.85
CA ALA A 50 2.74 17.38 -4.65
C ALA A 50 3.40 16.24 -5.45
N ALA A 51 4.57 16.47 -6.06
CA ALA A 51 5.32 15.44 -6.76
C ALA A 51 5.70 14.27 -5.85
N LYS A 52 6.18 14.57 -4.64
CA LYS A 52 6.52 13.55 -3.63
C LYS A 52 5.26 12.79 -3.13
N LEU A 53 4.13 13.48 -2.98
CA LEU A 53 2.88 12.83 -2.62
C LEU A 53 2.46 11.83 -3.71
N ASN A 54 2.61 12.20 -4.98
CA ASN A 54 2.32 11.31 -6.11
C ASN A 54 3.23 10.06 -6.10
N THR A 55 4.50 10.19 -5.74
CA THR A 55 5.39 9.01 -5.58
C THR A 55 4.84 8.02 -4.55
N LEU A 56 4.30 8.50 -3.43
CA LEU A 56 3.68 7.64 -2.42
C LEU A 56 2.37 7.03 -2.92
N ILE A 57 1.54 7.81 -3.62
CA ILE A 57 0.29 7.32 -4.23
C ILE A 57 0.60 6.22 -5.25
N ASP A 58 1.61 6.41 -6.10
CA ASP A 58 2.01 5.42 -7.10
C ASP A 58 2.55 4.14 -6.45
N ALA A 59 3.32 4.25 -5.36
CA ALA A 59 3.80 3.11 -4.59
C ALA A 59 2.64 2.29 -4.00
N THR A 60 1.66 2.96 -3.39
CA THR A 60 0.48 2.29 -2.80
C THR A 60 -0.42 1.69 -3.87
N ASN A 61 -0.65 2.40 -4.99
CA ASN A 61 -1.46 1.90 -6.10
C ASN A 61 -0.83 0.65 -6.73
N ARG A 62 0.50 0.65 -6.93
CA ARG A 62 1.23 -0.51 -7.44
C ARG A 62 1.09 -1.70 -6.51
N PHE A 63 1.35 -1.52 -5.21
CA PHE A 63 1.21 -2.59 -4.22
C PHE A 63 -0.21 -3.16 -4.20
N ASN A 64 -1.23 -2.30 -4.19
CA ASN A 64 -2.62 -2.73 -4.19
C ASN A 64 -2.99 -3.47 -5.48
N SER A 65 -2.55 -2.97 -6.65
CA SER A 65 -2.81 -3.60 -7.95
C SER A 65 -2.16 -4.97 -8.06
N ASP A 66 -0.90 -5.09 -7.65
CA ASP A 66 -0.15 -6.35 -7.70
C ASP A 66 -0.80 -7.44 -6.83
N ASN A 67 -1.52 -7.06 -5.77
CA ASN A 67 -2.05 -8.01 -4.79
C ASN A 67 -3.55 -8.32 -4.95
N VAL A 68 -4.32 -7.52 -5.70
CA VAL A 68 -5.77 -7.73 -5.88
C VAL A 68 -6.09 -9.12 -6.43
N SER A 69 -5.36 -9.60 -7.44
CA SER A 69 -5.61 -10.89 -8.08
C SER A 69 -5.33 -12.09 -7.18
N PHE A 70 -4.55 -11.90 -6.13
CA PHE A 70 -4.12 -12.97 -5.21
C PHE A 70 -4.74 -12.86 -3.82
N ALA A 71 -5.60 -11.86 -3.57
CA ALA A 71 -6.13 -11.56 -2.24
C ALA A 71 -6.80 -12.76 -1.55
N GLN A 72 -7.52 -13.58 -2.31
CA GLN A 72 -8.15 -14.80 -1.76
C GLN A 72 -7.09 -15.82 -1.33
N PHE A 73 -6.09 -16.11 -2.17
CA PHE A 73 -5.02 -17.06 -1.85
C PHE A 73 -4.18 -16.59 -0.67
N GLN A 74 -3.94 -15.28 -0.57
CA GLN A 74 -3.23 -14.65 0.56
C GLN A 74 -4.02 -14.84 1.85
N ALA A 75 -5.33 -14.61 1.85
CA ALA A 75 -6.19 -14.79 3.01
C ALA A 75 -6.25 -16.26 3.45
N GLU A 76 -6.36 -17.19 2.50
CA GLU A 76 -6.35 -18.64 2.78
C GLU A 76 -5.00 -19.10 3.34
N GLY A 77 -3.87 -18.65 2.76
CA GLY A 77 -2.53 -18.91 3.26
C GLY A 77 -2.33 -18.41 4.68
N LEU A 78 -2.70 -17.16 4.95
CA LEU A 78 -2.62 -16.56 6.29
C LEU A 78 -3.49 -17.32 7.30
N ALA A 79 -4.67 -17.76 6.91
CA ALA A 79 -5.56 -18.56 7.77
C ALA A 79 -4.92 -19.90 8.14
N LYS A 80 -4.23 -20.56 7.20
CA LYS A 80 -3.49 -21.79 7.47
C LYS A 80 -2.34 -21.55 8.45
N LEU A 81 -1.56 -20.47 8.24
CA LEU A 81 -0.42 -20.10 9.09
C LEU A 81 -0.84 -19.71 10.51
N LYS A 82 -2.06 -19.22 10.72
CA LYS A 82 -2.63 -19.02 12.08
C LYS A 82 -2.77 -20.31 12.87
N GLY A 83 -2.96 -21.44 12.19
CA GLY A 83 -2.98 -22.77 12.79
C GLY A 83 -1.57 -23.36 13.05
N GLY A 84 -0.53 -22.71 12.57
CA GLY A 84 0.86 -23.17 12.59
C GLY A 84 1.46 -23.21 11.20
N PHE A 85 2.65 -23.83 11.05
CA PHE A 85 3.25 -23.98 9.72
C PHE A 85 2.40 -24.93 8.85
N ALA A 86 2.22 -24.53 7.60
CA ALA A 86 1.60 -25.35 6.58
C ALA A 86 2.38 -25.18 5.26
N GLU A 87 2.77 -26.28 4.64
CA GLU A 87 3.47 -26.29 3.34
C GLU A 87 2.67 -25.52 2.29
N GLY A 88 3.33 -24.68 1.51
CA GLY A 88 2.75 -23.89 0.44
C GLY A 88 1.82 -22.76 0.90
N ALA A 89 1.63 -22.55 2.20
CA ALA A 89 0.76 -21.48 2.69
C ALA A 89 1.35 -20.08 2.47
N ILE A 90 2.66 -19.98 2.23
CA ILE A 90 3.37 -18.71 1.96
C ILE A 90 3.36 -18.32 0.48
N THR A 91 2.84 -19.17 -0.39
CA THR A 91 2.77 -18.90 -1.84
C THR A 91 1.84 -17.72 -2.13
N ASN A 92 2.20 -16.89 -3.11
CA ASN A 92 1.42 -15.72 -3.55
C ASN A 92 1.16 -14.67 -2.45
N GLN A 93 2.08 -14.52 -1.52
CA GLN A 93 2.00 -13.45 -0.54
C GLN A 93 2.28 -12.07 -1.18
N PRO A 94 1.85 -10.97 -0.53
CA PRO A 94 2.08 -9.62 -1.03
C PRO A 94 3.57 -9.32 -1.27
N HIS A 95 3.86 -8.48 -2.26
CA HIS A 95 5.22 -8.01 -2.56
C HIS A 95 5.68 -6.94 -1.55
N PHE A 96 5.82 -7.34 -0.30
CA PHE A 96 6.24 -6.47 0.80
C PHE A 96 7.61 -5.83 0.58
N ASP A 97 8.55 -6.55 -0.01
CA ASP A 97 9.90 -6.10 -0.34
C ASP A 97 9.88 -4.96 -1.37
N ARG A 98 8.99 -5.05 -2.36
CA ARG A 98 8.81 -3.96 -3.34
C ARG A 98 8.22 -2.72 -2.69
N LEU A 99 7.16 -2.87 -1.89
CA LEU A 99 6.58 -1.75 -1.17
C LEU A 99 7.61 -1.09 -0.25
N GLN A 100 8.41 -1.88 0.47
CA GLN A 100 9.49 -1.37 1.31
C GLN A 100 10.46 -0.51 0.50
N ALA A 101 10.95 -1.02 -0.64
CA ALA A 101 11.88 -0.29 -1.51
C ALA A 101 11.27 1.01 -2.06
N ASP A 102 10.00 0.98 -2.48
CA ASP A 102 9.30 2.16 -2.99
C ASP A 102 9.11 3.23 -1.91
N LEU A 103 8.75 2.84 -0.68
CA LEU A 103 8.60 3.77 0.45
C LEU A 103 9.95 4.33 0.93
N GLU A 104 11.02 3.51 0.93
CA GLU A 104 12.37 3.97 1.23
C GLU A 104 12.86 4.98 0.20
N LYS A 105 12.59 4.73 -1.08
CA LYS A 105 12.90 5.67 -2.16
C LYS A 105 12.17 7.00 -1.94
N ALA A 106 10.87 6.96 -1.68
CA ALA A 106 10.08 8.15 -1.38
C ALA A 106 10.63 8.92 -0.16
N LYS A 107 11.06 8.22 0.88
CA LYS A 107 11.71 8.82 2.05
C LYS A 107 13.01 9.55 1.70
N LYS A 108 13.84 8.98 0.83
CA LYS A 108 15.10 9.60 0.36
C LYS A 108 14.86 10.84 -0.50
N GLU A 109 13.75 10.91 -1.22
CA GLU A 109 13.36 12.09 -2.00
C GLU A 109 12.95 13.28 -1.09
N GLY A 110 12.77 13.04 0.19
CA GLY A 110 12.53 14.02 1.25
C GLY A 110 11.09 14.08 1.72
N SER A 111 10.84 15.00 2.66
CA SER A 111 9.54 15.13 3.33
C SER A 111 8.45 15.63 2.39
N THR A 112 7.24 15.13 2.62
CA THR A 112 5.98 15.61 2.01
C THR A 112 5.18 16.42 3.03
N PHE A 113 4.20 15.77 3.64
CA PHE A 113 3.39 16.30 4.73
C PHE A 113 3.70 15.51 5.99
N LYS A 114 3.86 16.21 7.11
CA LYS A 114 4.33 15.62 8.37
C LYS A 114 3.52 14.39 8.81
N GLU A 115 2.20 14.44 8.67
CA GLU A 115 1.32 13.33 9.01
C GLU A 115 1.49 12.14 8.07
N VAL A 116 1.69 12.38 6.77
CA VAL A 116 1.93 11.31 5.78
C VAL A 116 3.30 10.68 6.01
N ASP A 117 4.32 11.49 6.27
CA ASP A 117 5.68 11.02 6.54
C ASP A 117 5.73 10.15 7.79
N ALA A 118 4.99 10.52 8.85
CA ALA A 118 4.93 9.74 10.08
C ALA A 118 4.30 8.35 9.86
N GLU A 119 3.19 8.27 9.11
CA GLU A 119 2.55 6.99 8.82
C GLU A 119 3.37 6.14 7.84
N ARG A 120 4.03 6.76 6.83
CA ARG A 120 5.00 6.07 5.97
C ARG A 120 6.12 5.44 6.78
N ASP A 121 6.70 6.19 7.71
CA ASP A 121 7.81 5.71 8.53
C ASP A 121 7.36 4.59 9.49
N ASN A 122 6.13 4.65 9.99
CA ASN A 122 5.53 3.57 10.76
C ASN A 122 5.39 2.29 9.92
N VAL A 123 4.88 2.38 8.69
CA VAL A 123 4.79 1.23 7.77
C VAL A 123 6.18 0.68 7.47
N LEU A 124 7.17 1.55 7.19
CA LEU A 124 8.55 1.11 6.94
C LEU A 124 9.16 0.36 8.12
N ASN A 125 8.94 0.82 9.34
CA ASN A 125 9.45 0.12 10.53
C ASN A 125 8.87 -1.30 10.64
N ILE A 126 7.58 -1.47 10.33
CA ILE A 126 6.94 -2.79 10.33
C ILE A 126 7.47 -3.65 9.18
N LEU A 127 7.66 -3.10 7.98
CA LEU A 127 8.22 -3.82 6.84
C LEU A 127 9.66 -4.27 7.09
N ASN A 128 10.46 -3.51 7.86
CA ASN A 128 11.80 -3.89 8.27
C ASN A 128 11.81 -5.16 9.16
N GLU A 129 10.72 -5.42 9.89
CA GLU A 129 10.54 -6.65 10.67
C GLU A 129 9.89 -7.76 9.83
N LEU A 130 8.89 -7.43 9.03
CA LEU A 130 8.08 -8.37 8.25
C LEU A 130 8.87 -9.03 7.11
N VAL A 131 9.61 -8.24 6.32
CA VAL A 131 10.30 -8.75 5.12
C VAL A 131 11.34 -9.83 5.44
N PRO A 132 12.20 -9.71 6.47
CA PRO A 132 13.08 -10.80 6.87
C PRO A 132 12.33 -12.07 7.28
N VAL A 133 11.30 -11.95 8.10
CA VAL A 133 10.50 -13.10 8.55
C VAL A 133 9.81 -13.79 7.37
N TYR A 134 9.29 -13.02 6.42
CA TYR A 134 8.73 -13.55 5.17
C TYR A 134 9.78 -14.36 4.40
N LYS A 135 10.98 -13.81 4.20
CA LYS A 135 12.09 -14.49 3.49
C LYS A 135 12.51 -15.78 4.20
N ASP A 136 12.61 -15.73 5.52
CA ASP A 136 12.98 -16.89 6.31
C ASP A 136 11.93 -17.99 6.24
N LEU A 137 10.63 -17.63 6.28
CA LEU A 137 9.53 -18.58 6.17
C LEU A 137 9.47 -19.18 4.76
N THR A 138 9.67 -18.38 3.71
CA THR A 138 9.74 -18.84 2.32
C THR A 138 10.92 -19.81 2.14
N ALA A 139 12.12 -19.44 2.59
CA ALA A 139 13.30 -20.30 2.48
C ALA A 139 13.14 -21.63 3.25
N TYR A 140 12.45 -21.59 4.39
CA TYR A 140 12.14 -22.78 5.18
C TYR A 140 11.17 -23.71 4.43
N ASP A 141 10.14 -23.16 3.79
CA ASP A 141 9.18 -23.91 2.99
C ASP A 141 9.82 -24.49 1.72
N ASP A 142 10.52 -23.67 0.94
CA ASP A 142 11.17 -24.05 -0.32
C ASP A 142 12.23 -25.13 -0.14
N SER A 143 13.01 -25.06 0.94
CA SER A 143 14.03 -26.06 1.26
C SER A 143 13.46 -27.34 1.87
N LYS A 144 12.16 -27.41 2.14
CA LYS A 144 11.48 -28.51 2.84
C LYS A 144 12.12 -28.84 4.20
N ALA A 145 12.69 -27.83 4.86
CA ALA A 145 13.38 -28.03 6.14
C ALA A 145 12.44 -28.58 7.23
N TYR A 146 11.14 -28.42 7.10
CA TYR A 146 10.12 -29.01 7.97
C TYR A 146 10.16 -30.54 8.03
N MET A 147 10.71 -31.20 7.03
CA MET A 147 10.88 -32.66 7.03
C MET A 147 11.96 -33.10 8.04
N ASN A 148 12.91 -32.20 8.37
CA ASN A 148 14.03 -32.52 9.25
C ASN A 148 13.73 -32.22 10.72
N ASP A 149 12.89 -31.21 11.02
CA ASP A 149 12.60 -30.74 12.38
C ASP A 149 11.13 -30.91 12.80
N GLY A 150 10.35 -31.64 11.97
CA GLY A 150 8.92 -31.86 12.24
C GLY A 150 8.09 -30.57 12.24
N GLY A 151 8.54 -29.51 11.57
CA GLY A 151 7.84 -28.25 11.47
C GLY A 151 8.06 -27.30 12.65
N ALA A 152 8.94 -27.61 13.59
CA ALA A 152 9.13 -26.82 14.82
C ALA A 152 9.54 -25.37 14.53
N LYS A 153 10.59 -25.16 13.71
CA LYS A 153 11.02 -23.82 13.28
C LYS A 153 9.96 -23.12 12.44
N GLY A 154 9.26 -23.88 11.58
CA GLY A 154 8.17 -23.33 10.75
C GLY A 154 7.03 -22.77 11.56
N LYS A 155 6.67 -23.41 12.68
CA LYS A 155 5.64 -22.93 13.60
C LYS A 155 6.01 -21.58 14.22
N ASP A 156 7.26 -21.39 14.65
CA ASP A 156 7.74 -20.12 15.19
C ASP A 156 7.74 -19.02 14.12
N LEU A 157 8.25 -19.33 12.92
CA LEU A 157 8.26 -18.41 11.79
C LEU A 157 6.84 -18.01 11.36
N ALA A 158 5.92 -18.97 11.29
CA ALA A 158 4.52 -18.71 10.96
C ALA A 158 3.86 -17.77 11.97
N ALA A 159 4.07 -17.99 13.26
CA ALA A 159 3.54 -17.12 14.31
C ALA A 159 4.09 -15.69 14.19
N LYS A 160 5.40 -15.53 13.97
CA LYS A 160 6.03 -14.23 13.76
C LYS A 160 5.50 -13.53 12.50
N TYR A 161 5.36 -14.27 11.41
CA TYR A 161 4.83 -13.74 10.15
C TYR A 161 3.39 -13.25 10.30
N VAL A 162 2.51 -14.07 10.87
CA VAL A 162 1.11 -13.70 11.11
C VAL A 162 1.01 -12.42 11.96
N ALA A 163 1.75 -12.35 13.06
CA ALA A 163 1.75 -11.18 13.93
C ALA A 163 2.28 -9.92 13.22
N ALA A 164 3.30 -10.06 12.36
CA ALA A 164 3.85 -8.95 11.59
C ALA A 164 2.87 -8.47 10.49
N VAL A 165 2.18 -9.39 9.80
CA VAL A 165 1.14 -9.06 8.80
C VAL A 165 -0.03 -8.33 9.45
N GLU A 166 -0.51 -8.77 10.62
CA GLU A 166 -1.61 -8.09 11.32
C GLU A 166 -1.23 -6.65 11.74
N LYS A 167 0.01 -6.43 12.18
CA LYS A 167 0.52 -5.07 12.43
C LYS A 167 0.60 -4.25 11.14
N PHE A 168 1.09 -4.87 10.06
CA PHE A 168 1.21 -4.21 8.77
C PHE A 168 -0.16 -3.77 8.24
N ASP A 169 -1.17 -4.64 8.27
CA ASP A 169 -2.51 -4.33 7.78
C ASP A 169 -3.10 -3.10 8.48
N ALA A 170 -2.96 -3.03 9.82
CA ALA A 170 -3.45 -1.89 10.59
C ALA A 170 -2.71 -0.59 10.25
N ALA A 171 -1.37 -0.64 10.17
CA ALA A 171 -0.56 0.53 9.88
C ALA A 171 -0.73 1.00 8.42
N TYR A 172 -0.82 0.05 7.48
CA TYR A 172 -1.01 0.34 6.07
C TYR A 172 -2.39 0.95 5.78
N ALA A 173 -3.43 0.47 6.45
CA ALA A 173 -4.76 1.07 6.35
C ALA A 173 -4.74 2.54 6.81
N LYS A 174 -4.11 2.83 7.94
CA LYS A 174 -3.97 4.21 8.46
C LYS A 174 -3.14 5.10 7.54
N PHE A 175 -2.05 4.57 7.00
CA PHE A 175 -1.22 5.28 6.02
C PHE A 175 -2.04 5.68 4.78
N ASN A 176 -2.80 4.73 4.20
CA ASN A 176 -3.65 5.00 3.04
C ASN A 176 -4.75 6.01 3.35
N GLU A 177 -5.39 5.94 4.51
CA GLU A 177 -6.40 6.92 4.94
C GLU A 177 -5.79 8.32 5.02
N THR A 178 -4.63 8.47 5.67
CA THR A 178 -3.92 9.74 5.80
C THR A 178 -3.48 10.28 4.45
N LEU A 179 -2.92 9.43 3.59
CA LEU A 179 -2.49 9.78 2.23
C LEU A 179 -3.66 10.30 1.39
N ASN A 180 -4.78 9.59 1.40
CA ASN A 180 -5.98 9.97 0.67
C ASN A 180 -6.60 11.29 1.17
N LYS A 181 -6.63 11.48 2.49
CA LYS A 181 -7.10 12.73 3.10
C LYS A 181 -6.27 13.91 2.64
N VAL A 182 -4.95 13.82 2.77
CA VAL A 182 -4.03 14.90 2.36
C VAL A 182 -4.13 15.15 0.86
N ASN A 183 -4.19 14.10 0.03
CA ASN A 183 -4.37 14.24 -1.41
C ASN A 183 -5.66 14.97 -1.77
N ALA A 184 -6.79 14.65 -1.12
CA ALA A 184 -8.06 15.33 -1.33
C ALA A 184 -8.00 16.81 -0.91
N GLU A 185 -7.34 17.13 0.20
CA GLU A 185 -7.15 18.51 0.65
C GLU A 185 -6.29 19.32 -0.33
N GLN A 186 -5.18 18.75 -0.83
CA GLN A 186 -4.34 19.40 -1.84
C GLN A 186 -5.10 19.63 -3.15
N SER A 187 -5.88 18.65 -3.61
CA SER A 187 -6.71 18.76 -4.79
C SER A 187 -7.76 19.90 -4.66
N LYS A 188 -8.41 20.04 -3.51
CA LYS A 188 -9.34 21.15 -3.25
C LYS A 188 -8.64 22.50 -3.31
N LYS A 189 -7.48 22.64 -2.67
CA LYS A 189 -6.69 23.89 -2.71
C LYS A 189 -6.30 24.27 -4.15
N GLN A 190 -5.90 23.30 -4.97
CA GLN A 190 -5.56 23.53 -6.37
C GLN A 190 -6.77 24.00 -7.19
N ILE A 191 -7.92 23.36 -7.02
CA ILE A 191 -9.17 23.77 -7.71
C ILE A 191 -9.56 25.21 -7.31
N GLU A 192 -9.47 25.55 -6.03
CA GLU A 192 -9.77 26.91 -5.55
C GLU A 192 -8.81 27.95 -6.14
N LYS A 193 -7.50 27.63 -6.22
CA LYS A 193 -6.50 28.49 -6.85
C LYS A 193 -6.82 28.71 -8.33
N LEU A 194 -7.09 27.63 -9.07
CA LEU A 194 -7.48 27.71 -10.48
C LEU A 194 -8.72 28.56 -10.73
N LYS A 195 -9.73 28.45 -9.85
CA LYS A 195 -10.94 29.29 -9.91
C LYS A 195 -10.62 30.76 -9.69
N LYS A 196 -9.77 31.08 -8.71
CA LYS A 196 -9.33 32.48 -8.43
C LYS A 196 -8.52 33.06 -9.58
N ASP A 197 -7.66 32.26 -10.21
CA ASP A 197 -6.82 32.68 -11.32
C ASP A 197 -7.59 32.84 -12.65
N GLY A 198 -8.92 32.66 -12.63
CA GLY A 198 -9.78 32.82 -13.82
C GLY A 198 -9.54 31.83 -14.93
N LYS A 199 -8.79 30.75 -14.68
CA LYS A 199 -8.56 29.65 -15.65
C LYS A 199 -9.82 28.81 -15.77
N LYS A 200 -10.77 29.31 -16.59
CA LYS A 200 -11.99 28.59 -16.95
C LYS A 200 -11.63 27.37 -17.79
N GLY A 201 -12.01 26.20 -17.38
CA GLY A 201 -11.78 24.96 -18.13
C GLY A 201 -11.60 23.74 -17.24
N TYR A 202 -11.24 23.95 -15.99
CA TYR A 202 -11.03 22.87 -15.03
C TYR A 202 -12.16 22.74 -14.00
N ALA A 203 -13.20 23.55 -14.12
CA ALA A 203 -14.31 23.61 -13.16
C ALA A 203 -15.57 22.89 -13.64
N ALA A 204 -15.55 22.25 -14.80
CA ALA A 204 -16.74 21.64 -15.42
C ALA A 204 -16.49 20.16 -15.80
N ALA A 205 -15.64 19.46 -15.04
CA ALA A 205 -15.51 18.01 -15.18
C ALA A 205 -15.91 17.33 -13.86
#